data_f5030505fcef5bb453228962b80e04d8
#
_entry.id   f5030505fcef5bb453228962b80e04d8
#
_cell.length_a   1.000
_cell.length_b   1.000
_cell.length_c   1.000
_cell.angle_alpha   90.00
_cell.angle_beta   90.00
_cell.angle_gamma   90.00
#
_symmetry.space_group_name_H-M   'P 1'
#
loop_
_entity.id
_entity.type
_entity.pdbx_description
1 polymer ?
#
loop_
_entity_poly.entity_id
_entity_poly.type
_entity_poly.pdbx_seq_one_letter_code
_entity_poly.pdbx_strand_id
1 'polypeptide(L)'
;MTENTQYKTLVNTWLNQKKPMITPSTHANFVLIAENHLIPYFGKRKIGSISETDIQNYIGYLYNEGRLDKNGGITVKGIRDIILVLRLSMHYAYKERIIPLLNWDLIEYPKDTSVKKVTSLSKDQEQELIQCIYMDLNRRTAGILIGLFTGVRIGELCGLQMSDISLTEKTITINKTVQRIYDKKKGTTYINVGPPKTKTSARTIPLPTLLVNIIKKFYTDNPNHYFLTVLAS
;
A
#
# COMPACT_ATOMS: atom_id res chain seq x y z
N MET A 1 1.10 31.04 6.12
CA MET A 1 -0.31 30.80 5.68
C MET A 1 -1.26 31.45 6.68
N THR A 2 -2.47 31.77 6.29
CA THR A 2 -3.53 32.34 7.12
C THR A 2 -4.80 31.49 6.96
N GLU A 3 -5.82 31.73 7.79
CA GLU A 3 -7.13 31.07 7.65
C GLU A 3 -7.78 31.26 6.26
N ASN A 4 -7.42 32.35 5.57
CA ASN A 4 -7.85 32.66 4.20
C ASN A 4 -7.09 31.87 3.12
N THR A 5 -6.07 31.07 3.49
CA THR A 5 -5.33 30.22 2.56
C THR A 5 -6.25 29.14 2.00
N GLN A 6 -6.15 28.85 0.69
CA GLN A 6 -6.90 27.75 0.08
C GLN A 6 -6.40 26.38 0.54
N TYR A 7 -7.32 25.43 0.71
CA TYR A 7 -6.98 24.05 1.14
C TYR A 7 -5.95 23.38 0.21
N LYS A 8 -6.02 23.61 -1.11
CA LYS A 8 -5.02 23.10 -2.07
C LYS A 8 -3.59 23.52 -1.69
N THR A 9 -3.41 24.77 -1.27
CA THR A 9 -2.09 25.27 -0.86
C THR A 9 -1.64 24.62 0.44
N LEU A 10 -2.54 24.50 1.43
CA LEU A 10 -2.27 23.84 2.70
C LEU A 10 -1.82 22.39 2.48
N VAL A 11 -2.62 21.58 1.78
CA VAL A 11 -2.34 20.14 1.61
C VAL A 11 -1.05 19.90 0.85
N ASN A 12 -0.73 20.71 -0.17
CA ASN A 12 0.53 20.59 -0.90
C ASN A 12 1.74 20.95 -0.03
N THR A 13 1.64 22.01 0.79
CA THR A 13 2.70 22.38 1.73
C THR A 13 2.92 21.27 2.76
N TRP A 14 1.85 20.75 3.33
CA TRP A 14 1.90 19.63 4.28
C TRP A 14 2.54 18.38 3.66
N LEU A 15 2.15 17.99 2.44
CA LEU A 15 2.71 16.84 1.71
C LEU A 15 4.21 17.00 1.47
N ASN A 16 4.66 18.20 1.09
CA ASN A 16 6.09 18.48 0.89
C ASN A 16 6.89 18.33 2.18
N GLN A 17 6.36 18.81 3.32
CA GLN A 17 7.00 18.64 4.62
C GLN A 17 7.00 17.19 5.10
N LYS A 18 5.92 16.42 4.79
CA LYS A 18 5.83 15.01 5.18
C LYS A 18 6.74 14.08 4.37
N LYS A 19 7.11 14.47 3.16
CA LYS A 19 7.89 13.63 2.25
C LYS A 19 9.14 12.99 2.88
N PRO A 20 10.02 13.71 3.61
CA PRO A 20 11.19 13.10 4.24
C PRO A 20 10.88 12.28 5.51
N MET A 21 9.65 12.36 6.04
CA MET A 21 9.28 11.77 7.34
C MET A 21 8.50 10.45 7.22
N ILE A 22 8.07 10.08 6.00
CA ILE A 22 7.24 8.89 5.75
C ILE A 22 7.79 8.10 4.58
N THR A 23 7.37 6.84 4.47
CA THR A 23 7.82 5.99 3.35
C THR A 23 7.35 6.52 2.00
N PRO A 24 8.11 6.29 0.92
CA PRO A 24 7.72 6.73 -0.43
C PRO A 24 6.33 6.24 -0.84
N SER A 25 5.96 5.01 -0.50
CA SER A 25 4.63 4.46 -0.79
C SER A 25 3.50 5.16 -0.03
N THR A 26 3.72 5.47 1.26
CA THR A 26 2.75 6.25 2.05
C THR A 26 2.58 7.65 1.49
N HIS A 27 3.70 8.31 1.13
CA HIS A 27 3.65 9.64 0.51
C HIS A 27 2.89 9.63 -0.81
N ALA A 28 3.19 8.68 -1.70
CA ALA A 28 2.50 8.54 -2.98
C ALA A 28 0.99 8.33 -2.79
N ASN A 29 0.58 7.49 -1.82
CA ASN A 29 -0.83 7.29 -1.50
C ASN A 29 -1.50 8.57 -0.99
N PHE A 30 -0.85 9.33 -0.12
CA PHE A 30 -1.37 10.62 0.36
C PHE A 30 -1.53 11.63 -0.78
N VAL A 31 -0.57 11.69 -1.72
CA VAL A 31 -0.68 12.54 -2.92
C VAL A 31 -1.86 12.12 -3.77
N LEU A 32 -2.04 10.81 -4.04
CA LEU A 32 -3.17 10.31 -4.83
C LEU A 32 -4.52 10.65 -4.16
N ILE A 33 -4.64 10.46 -2.85
CA ILE A 33 -5.85 10.82 -2.11
C ILE A 33 -6.12 12.33 -2.19
N ALA A 34 -5.09 13.14 -1.96
CA ALA A 34 -5.24 14.59 -1.99
C ALA A 34 -5.70 15.08 -3.38
N GLU A 35 -5.06 14.61 -4.44
CA GLU A 35 -5.33 15.09 -5.80
C GLU A 35 -6.63 14.52 -6.40
N ASN A 36 -6.98 13.27 -6.07
CA ASN A 36 -8.16 12.63 -6.65
C ASN A 36 -9.45 12.93 -5.89
N HIS A 37 -9.36 13.21 -4.58
CA HIS A 37 -10.54 13.32 -3.71
C HIS A 37 -10.63 14.65 -2.97
N LEU A 38 -9.56 15.10 -2.31
CA LEU A 38 -9.63 16.26 -1.42
C LEU A 38 -9.55 17.59 -2.17
N ILE A 39 -8.62 17.73 -3.10
CA ILE A 39 -8.44 18.97 -3.88
C ILE A 39 -9.65 19.25 -4.80
N PRO A 40 -10.25 18.27 -5.47
CA PRO A 40 -11.46 18.53 -6.27
C PRO A 40 -12.62 19.07 -5.43
N TYR A 41 -12.77 18.64 -4.18
CA TYR A 41 -13.89 19.05 -3.33
C TYR A 41 -13.58 20.30 -2.49
N PHE A 42 -12.44 20.30 -1.77
CA PHE A 42 -12.09 21.37 -0.84
C PHE A 42 -11.06 22.36 -1.38
N GLY A 43 -10.40 22.07 -2.50
CA GLY A 43 -9.18 22.75 -2.91
C GLY A 43 -9.28 24.28 -3.06
N LYS A 44 -10.44 24.79 -3.48
CA LYS A 44 -10.72 26.24 -3.61
C LYS A 44 -11.24 26.89 -2.33
N ARG A 45 -11.64 26.10 -1.33
CA ARG A 45 -12.17 26.62 -0.06
C ARG A 45 -11.05 27.16 0.81
N LYS A 46 -11.37 28.20 1.57
CA LYS A 46 -10.50 28.74 2.61
C LYS A 46 -10.44 27.75 3.78
N ILE A 47 -9.27 27.49 4.32
CA ILE A 47 -9.10 26.48 5.39
C ILE A 47 -9.88 26.86 6.67
N GLY A 48 -9.98 28.15 7.00
CA GLY A 48 -10.76 28.62 8.14
C GLY A 48 -12.28 28.48 7.96
N SER A 49 -12.78 28.22 6.74
CA SER A 49 -14.22 28.00 6.49
C SER A 49 -14.62 26.52 6.42
N ILE A 50 -13.68 25.59 6.61
CA ILE A 50 -13.99 24.15 6.61
C ILE A 50 -14.42 23.74 8.02
N SER A 51 -15.67 23.34 8.18
CA SER A 51 -16.27 22.93 9.44
C SER A 51 -16.46 21.41 9.52
N GLU A 52 -16.79 20.91 10.71
CA GLU A 52 -17.17 19.52 10.94
C GLU A 52 -18.40 19.12 10.11
N THR A 53 -19.36 20.04 9.95
CA THR A 53 -20.54 19.82 9.08
C THR A 53 -20.15 19.62 7.62
N ASP A 54 -19.19 20.41 7.13
CA ASP A 54 -18.68 20.23 5.76
C ASP A 54 -18.01 18.88 5.57
N ILE A 55 -17.25 18.42 6.56
CA ILE A 55 -16.60 17.11 6.55
C ILE A 55 -17.65 16.00 6.57
N GLN A 56 -18.69 16.14 7.39
CA GLN A 56 -19.79 15.17 7.45
C GLN A 56 -20.54 15.09 6.11
N ASN A 57 -20.84 16.22 5.46
CA ASN A 57 -21.47 16.26 4.14
C ASN A 57 -20.57 15.62 3.07
N TYR A 58 -19.25 15.83 3.19
CA TYR A 58 -18.28 15.20 2.29
C TYR A 58 -18.23 13.67 2.44
N ILE A 59 -18.35 13.16 3.66
CA ILE A 59 -18.48 11.71 3.91
C ILE A 59 -19.73 11.16 3.22
N GLY A 60 -20.87 11.85 3.33
CA GLY A 60 -22.10 11.48 2.62
C GLY A 60 -21.90 11.44 1.10
N TYR A 61 -21.27 12.47 0.54
CA TYR A 61 -20.92 12.50 -0.88
C TYR A 61 -20.03 11.32 -1.28
N LEU A 62 -18.94 11.05 -0.53
CA LEU A 62 -18.02 9.95 -0.80
C LEU A 62 -18.75 8.59 -0.76
N TYR A 63 -19.68 8.42 0.15
CA TYR A 63 -20.43 7.18 0.31
C TYR A 63 -21.39 6.92 -0.85
N ASN A 64 -22.00 7.95 -1.43
CA ASN A 64 -22.98 7.82 -2.50
C ASN A 64 -22.38 7.94 -3.91
N GLU A 65 -21.41 8.86 -4.11
CA GLU A 65 -20.96 9.30 -5.44
C GLU A 65 -19.43 9.42 -5.56
N GLY A 66 -18.68 9.04 -4.53
CA GLY A 66 -17.25 9.34 -4.42
C GLY A 66 -16.31 8.57 -5.35
N ARG A 67 -16.78 7.61 -6.14
CA ARG A 67 -15.93 6.85 -7.08
C ARG A 67 -15.50 7.71 -8.26
N LEU A 68 -14.23 7.54 -8.65
CA LEU A 68 -13.64 8.30 -9.76
C LEU A 68 -14.26 7.93 -11.12
N ASP A 69 -14.76 6.71 -11.26
CA ASP A 69 -15.48 6.22 -12.45
C ASP A 69 -16.96 6.65 -12.48
N LYS A 70 -17.41 7.41 -11.47
CA LYS A 70 -18.79 7.89 -11.26
C LYS A 70 -19.84 6.77 -11.14
N ASN A 71 -19.42 5.54 -10.86
CA ASN A 71 -20.30 4.39 -10.70
C ASN A 71 -20.58 4.09 -9.21
N GLY A 72 -21.07 5.10 -8.44
CA GLY A 72 -21.47 4.97 -7.06
C GLY A 72 -20.43 5.45 -6.04
N GLY A 73 -20.55 4.96 -4.82
CA GLY A 73 -19.78 5.42 -3.68
C GLY A 73 -18.51 4.63 -3.42
N ILE A 74 -17.75 5.12 -2.45
CA ILE A 74 -16.51 4.52 -1.95
C ILE A 74 -16.83 3.66 -0.71
N THR A 75 -16.07 2.57 -0.51
CA THR A 75 -16.19 1.74 0.70
C THR A 75 -15.88 2.54 1.96
N VAL A 76 -16.49 2.16 3.09
CA VAL A 76 -16.25 2.84 4.38
C VAL A 76 -14.77 2.89 4.75
N LYS A 77 -14.01 1.83 4.44
CA LYS A 77 -12.55 1.83 4.59
C LYS A 77 -11.88 2.91 3.74
N GLY A 78 -12.24 3.01 2.47
CA GLY A 78 -11.68 4.05 1.57
C GLY A 78 -12.02 5.46 2.03
N ILE A 79 -13.25 5.68 2.54
CA ILE A 79 -13.66 6.96 3.14
C ILE A 79 -12.78 7.29 4.34
N ARG A 80 -12.55 6.33 5.25
CA ARG A 80 -11.64 6.53 6.41
C ARG A 80 -10.23 6.89 6.00
N ASP A 81 -9.70 6.26 4.96
CA ASP A 81 -8.36 6.58 4.43
C ASP A 81 -8.30 8.01 3.85
N ILE A 82 -9.35 8.45 3.15
CA ILE A 82 -9.46 9.82 2.62
C ILE A 82 -9.56 10.85 3.76
N ILE A 83 -10.44 10.60 4.72
CA ILE A 83 -10.65 11.50 5.88
C ILE A 83 -9.40 11.54 6.77
N LEU A 84 -8.64 10.46 6.89
CA LEU A 84 -7.34 10.46 7.58
C LEU A 84 -6.39 11.51 6.99
N VAL A 85 -6.27 11.59 5.66
CA VAL A 85 -5.40 12.58 5.01
C VAL A 85 -5.91 14.01 5.23
N LEU A 86 -7.24 14.21 5.14
CA LEU A 86 -7.86 15.50 5.49
C LEU A 86 -7.54 15.88 6.94
N ARG A 87 -7.78 14.97 7.89
CA ARG A 87 -7.51 15.18 9.32
C ARG A 87 -6.04 15.55 9.57
N LEU A 88 -5.11 14.83 8.98
CA LEU A 88 -3.68 15.09 9.17
C LEU A 88 -3.27 16.45 8.60
N SER A 89 -3.79 16.85 7.45
CA SER A 89 -3.50 18.16 6.85
C SER A 89 -4.13 19.32 7.62
N MET A 90 -5.37 19.17 8.12
CA MET A 90 -6.02 20.18 8.97
C MET A 90 -5.36 20.28 10.35
N HIS A 91 -4.94 19.14 10.93
CA HIS A 91 -4.16 19.14 12.16
C HIS A 91 -2.79 19.84 12.01
N TYR A 92 -2.18 19.76 10.83
CA TYR A 92 -0.99 20.56 10.53
C TYR A 92 -1.30 22.06 10.58
N ALA A 93 -2.41 22.53 9.98
CA ALA A 93 -2.82 23.92 10.06
C ALA A 93 -3.11 24.39 11.52
N TYR A 94 -3.69 23.51 12.35
CA TYR A 94 -3.85 23.77 13.78
C TYR A 94 -2.51 23.92 14.51
N LYS A 95 -1.54 23.02 14.26
CA LYS A 95 -0.20 23.12 14.86
C LYS A 95 0.54 24.39 14.47
N GLU A 96 0.36 24.85 13.25
CA GLU A 96 0.88 26.15 12.77
C GLU A 96 0.08 27.36 13.29
N ARG A 97 -0.91 27.14 14.17
CA ARG A 97 -1.79 28.16 14.75
C ARG A 97 -2.56 28.99 13.73
N ILE A 98 -2.92 28.39 12.59
CA ILE A 98 -3.63 29.03 11.49
C ILE A 98 -5.15 28.93 11.69
N ILE A 99 -5.62 27.80 12.21
CA ILE A 99 -7.04 27.52 12.49
C ILE A 99 -7.21 26.93 13.90
N PRO A 100 -8.39 26.98 14.49
CA PRO A 100 -8.70 26.24 15.72
C PRO A 100 -8.69 24.71 15.45
N LEU A 101 -8.65 23.94 16.54
CA LEU A 101 -8.76 22.48 16.46
C LEU A 101 -10.20 22.10 16.10
N LEU A 102 -10.34 21.33 15.02
CA LEU A 102 -11.62 20.70 14.66
C LEU A 102 -11.93 19.54 15.62
N ASN A 103 -13.21 19.41 15.99
CA ASN A 103 -13.67 18.31 16.82
C ASN A 103 -14.00 17.07 15.98
N TRP A 104 -13.01 16.19 15.83
CA TRP A 104 -13.12 14.95 15.03
C TRP A 104 -14.03 13.89 15.66
N ASP A 105 -14.39 14.02 16.93
CA ASP A 105 -15.29 13.08 17.62
C ASP A 105 -16.77 13.29 17.19
N LEU A 106 -17.07 14.44 16.56
CA LEU A 106 -18.38 14.70 15.95
C LEU A 106 -18.55 14.06 14.58
N ILE A 107 -17.49 13.46 14.01
CA ILE A 107 -17.52 12.89 12.67
C ILE A 107 -17.96 11.42 12.71
N GLU A 108 -19.09 11.16 12.10
CA GLU A 108 -19.67 9.82 12.01
C GLU A 108 -19.40 9.17 10.66
N TYR A 109 -19.21 7.85 10.68
CA TYR A 109 -18.99 7.04 9.48
C TYR A 109 -20.17 6.11 9.24
N PRO A 110 -20.56 5.87 7.97
CA PRO A 110 -21.55 4.86 7.63
C PRO A 110 -21.16 3.49 8.20
N LYS A 111 -22.17 2.67 8.51
CA LYS A 111 -21.93 1.27 8.91
C LYS A 111 -21.30 0.50 7.76
N ASP A 112 -20.20 -0.20 8.04
CA ASP A 112 -19.59 -1.08 7.04
C ASP A 112 -20.41 -2.38 6.96
N THR A 113 -21.20 -2.50 5.90
CA THR A 113 -21.99 -3.71 5.61
C THR A 113 -21.24 -4.71 4.75
N SER A 114 -20.03 -4.37 4.30
CA SER A 114 -19.21 -5.20 3.42
C SER A 114 -18.34 -6.19 4.21
N VAL A 115 -18.93 -7.18 4.82
CA VAL A 115 -18.16 -8.30 5.41
C VAL A 115 -17.67 -9.21 4.27
N LYS A 116 -16.49 -8.93 3.72
CA LYS A 116 -15.81 -9.89 2.87
C LYS A 116 -15.30 -11.05 3.74
N LYS A 117 -15.95 -12.20 3.65
CA LYS A 117 -15.37 -13.43 4.17
C LYS A 117 -14.07 -13.71 3.41
N VAL A 118 -12.95 -13.74 4.13
CA VAL A 118 -11.70 -14.24 3.56
C VAL A 118 -11.87 -15.75 3.41
N THR A 119 -11.96 -16.23 2.18
CA THR A 119 -12.00 -17.67 1.87
C THR A 119 -10.55 -18.14 1.70
N SER A 120 -10.13 -19.08 2.52
CA SER A 120 -8.89 -19.84 2.31
C SER A 120 -9.14 -20.95 1.29
N LEU A 121 -8.09 -21.37 0.59
CA LEU A 121 -8.16 -22.56 -0.27
C LEU A 121 -8.54 -23.79 0.57
N SER A 122 -9.40 -24.66 0.03
CA SER A 122 -9.58 -26.00 0.58
C SER A 122 -8.34 -26.85 0.29
N LYS A 123 -8.21 -28.00 1.00
CA LYS A 123 -7.10 -28.92 0.74
C LYS A 123 -7.08 -29.42 -0.71
N ASP A 124 -8.25 -29.67 -1.28
CA ASP A 124 -8.36 -30.14 -2.68
C ASP A 124 -7.94 -29.04 -3.66
N GLN A 125 -8.39 -27.80 -3.43
CA GLN A 125 -7.96 -26.65 -4.23
C GLN A 125 -6.46 -26.37 -4.11
N GLU A 126 -5.87 -26.56 -2.93
CA GLU A 126 -4.43 -26.44 -2.73
C GLU A 126 -3.68 -27.51 -3.54
N GLN A 127 -4.12 -28.77 -3.51
CA GLN A 127 -3.52 -29.86 -4.27
C GLN A 127 -3.64 -29.63 -5.79
N GLU A 128 -4.81 -29.22 -6.26
CA GLU A 128 -5.04 -28.88 -7.67
C GLU A 128 -4.11 -27.74 -8.11
N LEU A 129 -3.99 -26.66 -7.32
CA LEU A 129 -3.06 -25.57 -7.59
C LEU A 129 -1.62 -26.05 -7.70
N ILE A 130 -1.17 -26.90 -6.77
CA ILE A 130 0.18 -27.48 -6.78
C ILE A 130 0.40 -28.31 -8.05
N GLN A 131 -0.56 -29.14 -8.47
CA GLN A 131 -0.48 -29.92 -9.69
C GLN A 131 -0.38 -29.03 -10.94
N CYS A 132 -1.24 -28.02 -11.05
CA CYS A 132 -1.18 -27.05 -12.15
C CYS A 132 0.20 -26.35 -12.23
N ILE A 133 0.79 -25.98 -11.10
CA ILE A 133 2.11 -25.36 -11.04
C ILE A 133 3.20 -26.33 -11.51
N TYR A 134 3.09 -27.63 -11.20
CA TYR A 134 4.06 -28.61 -11.67
C TYR A 134 3.98 -28.85 -13.16
N MET A 135 2.80 -28.74 -13.79
CA MET A 135 2.62 -28.88 -15.24
C MET A 135 3.27 -27.72 -16.02
N ASP A 136 3.29 -26.51 -15.43
CA ASP A 136 3.96 -25.33 -16.03
C ASP A 136 4.93 -24.70 -15.01
N LEU A 137 5.99 -25.45 -14.69
CA LEU A 137 6.98 -25.02 -13.71
C LEU A 137 7.96 -24.02 -14.32
N ASN A 138 7.81 -22.77 -13.97
CA ASN A 138 8.70 -21.67 -14.29
C ASN A 138 9.00 -20.80 -13.07
N ARG A 139 9.84 -19.76 -13.18
CA ARG A 139 10.20 -18.90 -12.04
C ARG A 139 8.99 -18.25 -11.36
N ARG A 140 7.96 -17.87 -12.12
CA ARG A 140 6.76 -17.23 -11.57
C ARG A 140 5.92 -18.20 -10.76
N THR A 141 5.68 -19.39 -11.33
CA THR A 141 4.91 -20.44 -10.65
C THR A 141 5.67 -21.02 -9.46
N ALA A 142 7.00 -21.15 -9.53
CA ALA A 142 7.85 -21.49 -8.39
C ALA A 142 7.75 -20.43 -7.27
N GLY A 143 7.63 -19.14 -7.62
CA GLY A 143 7.40 -18.07 -6.67
C GLY A 143 6.08 -18.23 -5.92
N ILE A 144 5.01 -18.70 -6.58
CA ILE A 144 3.73 -18.98 -5.92
C ILE A 144 3.91 -20.08 -4.86
N LEU A 145 4.65 -21.16 -5.18
CA LEU A 145 4.93 -22.22 -4.21
C LEU A 145 5.77 -21.72 -3.02
N ILE A 146 6.77 -20.87 -3.27
CA ILE A 146 7.52 -20.23 -2.18
C ILE A 146 6.55 -19.45 -1.28
N GLY A 147 5.67 -18.62 -1.86
CA GLY A 147 4.67 -17.89 -1.09
C GLY A 147 3.74 -18.78 -0.28
N LEU A 148 3.23 -19.87 -0.90
CA LEU A 148 2.31 -20.80 -0.28
C LEU A 148 2.93 -21.53 0.92
N PHE A 149 4.15 -22.04 0.78
CA PHE A 149 4.80 -22.83 1.82
C PHE A 149 5.52 -22.01 2.90
N THR A 150 5.87 -20.76 2.62
CA THR A 150 6.65 -19.91 3.56
C THR A 150 5.87 -18.76 4.16
N GLY A 151 4.71 -18.43 3.59
CA GLY A 151 3.92 -17.28 4.03
C GLY A 151 4.61 -15.92 3.79
N VAL A 152 5.59 -15.82 2.91
CA VAL A 152 6.23 -14.54 2.57
C VAL A 152 5.25 -13.63 1.85
N ARG A 153 5.33 -12.33 2.14
CA ARG A 153 4.50 -11.34 1.45
C ARG A 153 4.98 -11.17 0.00
N ILE A 154 4.06 -10.83 -0.91
CA ILE A 154 4.41 -10.65 -2.33
C ILE A 154 5.57 -9.68 -2.55
N GLY A 155 5.63 -8.57 -1.81
CA GLY A 155 6.73 -7.60 -1.91
C GLY A 155 8.07 -8.15 -1.40
N GLU A 156 8.06 -9.02 -0.39
CA GLU A 156 9.23 -9.72 0.13
C GLU A 156 9.73 -10.75 -0.90
N LEU A 157 8.80 -11.51 -1.49
CA LEU A 157 9.09 -12.48 -2.54
C LEU A 157 9.70 -11.82 -3.79
N CYS A 158 9.12 -10.67 -4.23
CA CYS A 158 9.67 -9.88 -5.34
C CYS A 158 11.05 -9.29 -5.02
N GLY A 159 11.36 -9.11 -3.73
CA GLY A 159 12.66 -8.62 -3.25
C GLY A 159 13.71 -9.72 -3.07
N LEU A 160 13.34 -10.99 -3.16
CA LEU A 160 14.23 -12.11 -2.89
C LEU A 160 15.32 -12.21 -3.97
N GLN A 161 16.59 -12.15 -3.57
CA GLN A 161 17.76 -12.33 -4.41
C GLN A 161 18.41 -13.70 -4.17
N MET A 162 19.29 -14.14 -5.07
CA MET A 162 20.00 -15.41 -4.90
C MET A 162 20.88 -15.42 -3.65
N SER A 163 21.46 -14.28 -3.27
CA SER A 163 22.20 -14.12 -2.02
C SER A 163 21.36 -14.32 -0.76
N ASP A 164 20.03 -14.19 -0.85
CA ASP A 164 19.14 -14.39 0.28
C ASP A 164 18.72 -15.86 0.47
N ILE A 165 19.16 -16.75 -0.42
CA ILE A 165 18.80 -18.18 -0.47
C ILE A 165 20.02 -19.03 -0.13
N SER A 166 19.95 -19.78 0.97
CA SER A 166 20.95 -20.81 1.28
C SER A 166 20.39 -22.20 0.95
N LEU A 167 20.93 -22.79 -0.11
CA LEU A 167 20.57 -24.17 -0.50
C LEU A 167 21.17 -25.21 0.47
N THR A 168 22.30 -24.88 1.08
CA THR A 168 23.01 -25.74 2.05
C THR A 168 22.25 -25.77 3.36
N GLU A 169 21.93 -24.60 3.93
CA GLU A 169 21.17 -24.46 5.17
C GLU A 169 19.66 -24.65 4.95
N LYS A 170 19.22 -24.78 3.70
CA LYS A 170 17.81 -24.88 3.31
C LYS A 170 16.97 -23.75 3.90
N THR A 171 17.41 -22.51 3.72
CA THR A 171 16.74 -21.32 4.26
C THR A 171 16.63 -20.20 3.24
N ILE A 172 15.65 -19.32 3.48
CA ILE A 172 15.58 -17.99 2.85
C ILE A 172 15.61 -16.92 3.92
N THR A 173 16.32 -15.82 3.65
CA THR A 173 16.40 -14.65 4.53
C THR A 173 15.62 -13.49 3.94
N ILE A 174 14.63 -13.00 4.66
CA ILE A 174 13.81 -11.85 4.28
C ILE A 174 14.41 -10.59 4.93
N ASN A 175 15.01 -9.73 4.13
CA ASN A 175 15.70 -8.51 4.59
C ASN A 175 15.26 -7.27 3.80
N LYS A 176 14.49 -7.41 2.73
CA LYS A 176 14.01 -6.33 1.88
C LYS A 176 12.60 -6.59 1.36
N THR A 177 11.96 -5.54 0.88
CA THR A 177 10.68 -5.61 0.16
C THR A 177 10.72 -4.72 -1.06
N VAL A 178 10.04 -5.14 -2.11
CA VAL A 178 9.91 -4.42 -3.37
C VAL A 178 8.48 -3.93 -3.52
N GLN A 179 8.31 -2.67 -3.90
CA GLN A 179 7.02 -2.05 -4.15
C GLN A 179 7.06 -1.28 -5.46
N ARG A 180 6.01 -1.40 -6.27
CA ARG A 180 5.78 -0.54 -7.42
C ARG A 180 4.98 0.67 -6.96
N ILE A 181 5.56 1.86 -7.11
CA ILE A 181 4.98 3.13 -6.66
C ILE A 181 4.62 3.97 -7.88
N TYR A 182 3.39 4.48 -7.92
CA TYR A 182 2.95 5.40 -8.95
C TYR A 182 3.37 6.84 -8.60
N ASP A 183 4.17 7.45 -9.47
CA ASP A 183 4.52 8.87 -9.40
C ASP A 183 3.54 9.66 -10.26
N LYS A 184 2.57 10.30 -9.61
CA LYS A 184 1.53 11.04 -10.31
C LYS A 184 2.08 12.23 -11.11
N LYS A 185 3.17 12.87 -10.65
CA LYS A 185 3.79 13.99 -11.37
C LYS A 185 4.40 13.56 -12.70
N LYS A 186 4.95 12.33 -12.73
CA LYS A 186 5.56 11.76 -13.93
C LYS A 186 4.58 10.94 -14.77
N GLY A 187 3.39 10.62 -14.23
CA GLY A 187 2.42 9.74 -14.89
C GLY A 187 2.89 8.30 -15.07
N THR A 188 3.91 7.87 -14.33
CA THR A 188 4.55 6.55 -14.46
C THR A 188 4.80 5.88 -13.12
N THR A 189 5.12 4.60 -13.14
CA THR A 189 5.50 3.85 -11.94
C THR A 189 7.00 3.66 -11.86
N TYR A 190 7.53 3.58 -10.64
CA TYR A 190 8.92 3.18 -10.39
C TYR A 190 8.98 2.10 -9.32
N ILE A 191 10.09 1.36 -9.33
CA ILE A 191 10.34 0.33 -8.33
C ILE A 191 11.07 0.95 -7.15
N ASN A 192 10.53 0.70 -5.96
CA ASN A 192 11.16 1.07 -4.69
C ASN A 192 11.55 -0.20 -3.94
N VAL A 193 12.84 -0.34 -3.67
CA VAL A 193 13.40 -1.41 -2.83
C VAL A 193 13.75 -0.80 -1.48
N GLY A 194 13.26 -1.40 -0.42
CA GLY A 194 13.47 -0.90 0.94
C GLY A 194 13.47 -2.01 1.99
N PRO A 195 13.78 -1.67 3.24
CA PRO A 195 13.67 -2.63 4.34
C PRO A 195 12.22 -3.08 4.52
N PRO A 196 11.99 -4.23 5.15
CA PRO A 196 10.66 -4.67 5.54
C PRO A 196 9.96 -3.64 6.42
N LYS A 197 8.61 -3.62 6.39
CA LYS A 197 7.78 -2.60 7.07
C LYS A 197 8.04 -2.50 8.58
N THR A 198 8.43 -3.60 9.22
CA THR A 198 8.73 -3.66 10.66
C THR A 198 10.04 -4.40 10.90
N LYS A 199 10.72 -4.11 12.00
CA LYS A 199 11.96 -4.83 12.38
C LYS A 199 11.74 -6.35 12.51
N THR A 200 10.58 -6.78 12.99
CA THR A 200 10.19 -8.18 13.14
C THR A 200 9.90 -8.88 11.80
N SER A 201 9.79 -8.14 10.72
CA SER A 201 9.61 -8.72 9.37
C SER A 201 10.91 -9.22 8.75
N ALA A 202 12.08 -8.75 9.24
CA ALA A 202 13.37 -9.33 8.90
C ALA A 202 13.49 -10.69 9.62
N ARG A 203 13.58 -11.78 8.85
CA ARG A 203 13.55 -13.14 9.38
C ARG A 203 14.17 -14.13 8.43
N THR A 204 14.66 -15.25 8.96
CA THR A 204 15.08 -16.43 8.19
C THR A 204 14.00 -17.52 8.31
N ILE A 205 13.63 -18.10 7.19
CA ILE A 205 12.58 -19.12 7.09
C ILE A 205 13.18 -20.40 6.57
N PRO A 206 12.97 -21.56 7.24
CA PRO A 206 13.40 -22.85 6.73
C PRO A 206 12.59 -23.24 5.48
N LEU A 207 13.25 -23.87 4.53
CA LEU A 207 12.65 -24.37 3.29
C LEU A 207 12.43 -25.87 3.37
N PRO A 208 11.22 -26.37 3.09
CA PRO A 208 10.99 -27.78 2.84
C PRO A 208 11.87 -28.30 1.69
N THR A 209 12.31 -29.53 1.77
CA THR A 209 13.19 -30.16 0.75
C THR A 209 12.59 -30.05 -0.67
N LEU A 210 11.26 -30.14 -0.78
CA LEU A 210 10.54 -29.93 -2.03
C LEU A 210 10.87 -28.57 -2.67
N LEU A 211 10.77 -27.50 -1.88
CA LEU A 211 11.07 -26.14 -2.37
C LEU A 211 12.56 -25.97 -2.73
N VAL A 212 13.46 -26.56 -1.95
CA VAL A 212 14.89 -26.54 -2.27
C VAL A 212 15.15 -27.15 -3.64
N ASN A 213 14.52 -28.27 -3.97
CA ASN A 213 14.66 -28.93 -5.26
C ASN A 213 14.08 -28.10 -6.42
N ILE A 214 12.99 -27.38 -6.18
CA ILE A 214 12.38 -26.48 -7.16
C ILE A 214 13.29 -25.26 -7.37
N ILE A 215 13.76 -24.63 -6.29
CA ILE A 215 14.60 -23.42 -6.34
C ILE A 215 15.92 -23.74 -7.05
N LYS A 216 16.53 -24.90 -6.83
CA LYS A 216 17.75 -25.36 -7.53
C LYS A 216 17.63 -25.29 -9.05
N LYS A 217 16.46 -25.55 -9.63
CA LYS A 217 16.25 -25.50 -11.09
C LYS A 217 16.39 -24.09 -11.65
N PHE A 218 16.21 -23.07 -10.82
CA PHE A 218 16.21 -21.64 -11.21
C PHE A 218 17.35 -20.85 -10.55
N TYR A 219 18.17 -21.52 -9.74
CA TYR A 219 19.29 -20.89 -9.05
C TYR A 219 20.37 -20.46 -10.04
N THR A 220 21.00 -19.32 -9.78
CA THR A 220 22.14 -18.80 -10.54
C THR A 220 23.20 -18.32 -9.56
N ASP A 221 24.49 -18.39 -9.95
CA ASP A 221 25.62 -17.95 -9.14
C ASP A 221 25.75 -16.43 -9.01
N ASN A 222 24.90 -15.67 -9.72
CA ASN A 222 24.85 -14.21 -9.55
C ASN A 222 24.08 -13.84 -8.28
N PRO A 223 24.73 -13.39 -7.20
CA PRO A 223 24.11 -13.14 -5.91
C PRO A 223 23.06 -12.01 -5.96
N ASN A 224 23.22 -11.07 -6.89
CA ASN A 224 22.32 -9.92 -7.05
C ASN A 224 21.12 -10.21 -7.96
N HIS A 225 21.06 -11.41 -8.56
CA HIS A 225 19.93 -11.77 -9.41
C HIS A 225 18.67 -12.00 -8.56
N TYR A 226 17.57 -11.31 -8.90
CA TYR A 226 16.29 -11.52 -8.25
C TYR A 226 15.69 -12.87 -8.65
N PHE A 227 15.11 -13.59 -7.68
CA PHE A 227 14.44 -14.86 -7.96
C PHE A 227 13.30 -14.67 -8.97
N LEU A 228 12.47 -13.65 -8.75
CA LEU A 228 11.44 -13.24 -9.70
C LEU A 228 11.92 -12.06 -10.55
N THR A 229 11.90 -12.20 -11.86
CA THR A 229 12.24 -11.13 -12.79
C THR A 229 11.08 -10.11 -12.92
N VAL A 230 10.70 -9.47 -11.82
CA VAL A 230 9.62 -8.47 -11.81
C VAL A 230 10.13 -7.06 -12.13
N LEU A 231 11.45 -6.89 -12.18
CA LEU A 231 12.12 -5.59 -12.29
C LEU A 231 12.48 -5.18 -13.72
N ALA A 232 12.23 -6.02 -14.71
CA ALA A 232 12.58 -5.77 -16.12
C ALA A 232 11.31 -5.53 -16.94
N SER A 233 10.62 -4.39 -16.71
CA SER A 233 9.69 -3.78 -17.69
C SER A 233 9.38 -2.36 -17.31
#